data_c3bb3c2564432486610fd34eac9dd6b8
#
_entry.id   c3bb3c2564432486610fd34eac9dd6b8
#
_cell.length_a   1.000
_cell.length_b   1.000
_cell.length_c   1.000
_cell.angle_alpha   90.00
_cell.angle_beta   90.00
_cell.angle_gamma   90.00
#
_symmetry.space_group_name_H-M   'P 1'
#
loop_
_entity.id
_entity.type
_entity.pdbx_description
1 polymer ?
#
loop_
_entity_poly.entity_id
_entity_poly.type
_entity_poly.pdbx_seq_one_letter_code
_entity_poly.pdbx_strand_id
1 'polypeptide(L)'
;MKKKGCLVILVAAFFFGTIQPSVAQEKKEIVVGMTLCLTGRFAVEVGVFDRMIKAWENYVNGKQGGLYVKAYNKKLPVRTIVYDDKSDQATAVKFYERLVTVDKCDILIGPKSSPITFPVTAVPEKYHVPMVLATANTPAIFNRGFKWFVCVNGLSTGWSDHYFDLLQDEKQVKTIAYVAEDTPHTREVYEGAIPNSEKRGIKTVYKEIAPAGTTDFTPILIKLKSANPDVVYLSTFVPMGVTFRKQAREFGLKPREWHFIHIAKAFYDALGKDTDGATGEYNWLPGMPYGDRKKFSEIVKEAKIDPEEYNDLGLHYAALEAAEAGIEKSESLKPDDLMKSLWASRFESILGPMAYEPNKGNSFYQQNAVQYVGGKLYIISPKKYATHKHVYPTP
;
A
#
# COMPACT_ATOMS: atom_id res chain seq x y z
N MET A 1 0.33 99.22 -7.94
CA MET A 1 1.06 97.98 -7.61
C MET A 1 0.10 96.78 -7.83
N LYS A 2 0.23 96.09 -8.95
CA LYS A 2 -0.66 94.96 -9.29
C LYS A 2 0.07 93.64 -8.95
N LYS A 3 -0.48 92.86 -8.00
CA LYS A 3 0.00 91.51 -7.68
C LYS A 3 -0.55 90.56 -8.72
N LYS A 4 0.34 89.87 -9.43
CA LYS A 4 0.00 88.75 -10.30
C LYS A 4 -0.01 87.48 -9.46
N GLY A 5 -1.18 86.87 -9.36
CA GLY A 5 -1.32 85.54 -8.76
C GLY A 5 -0.95 84.44 -9.81
N CYS A 6 -0.04 83.55 -9.47
CA CYS A 6 0.33 82.42 -10.24
C CYS A 6 -0.53 81.21 -9.86
N LEU A 7 -1.35 80.73 -10.79
CA LEU A 7 -2.20 79.53 -10.62
C LEU A 7 -1.38 78.29 -10.99
N VAL A 8 -1.04 77.47 -9.99
CA VAL A 8 -0.38 76.16 -10.21
C VAL A 8 -1.48 75.14 -10.37
N ILE A 9 -1.62 74.65 -11.60
CA ILE A 9 -2.50 73.51 -11.91
C ILE A 9 -1.73 72.21 -11.62
N LEU A 10 -2.15 71.50 -10.55
CA LEU A 10 -1.65 70.16 -10.23
C LEU A 10 -2.39 69.12 -11.11
N VAL A 11 -1.71 68.59 -12.13
CA VAL A 11 -2.24 67.45 -12.93
C VAL A 11 -1.94 66.18 -12.16
N ALA A 12 -2.94 65.59 -11.52
CA ALA A 12 -2.85 64.26 -10.92
C ALA A 12 -2.94 63.20 -12.04
N ALA A 13 -1.82 62.60 -12.39
CA ALA A 13 -1.79 61.44 -13.30
C ALA A 13 -2.28 60.22 -12.57
N PHE A 14 -3.52 59.76 -12.79
CA PHE A 14 -4.01 58.46 -12.39
C PHE A 14 -3.33 57.35 -13.24
N PHE A 15 -2.36 56.67 -12.63
CA PHE A 15 -1.85 55.40 -13.17
C PHE A 15 -2.92 54.34 -12.95
N PHE A 16 -3.74 54.07 -13.94
CA PHE A 16 -4.51 52.82 -14.04
C PHE A 16 -3.54 51.67 -14.31
N GLY A 17 -3.02 51.07 -13.28
CA GLY A 17 -2.31 49.78 -13.39
C GLY A 17 -3.31 48.75 -13.84
N THR A 18 -3.25 48.33 -15.10
CA THR A 18 -3.95 47.14 -15.57
C THR A 18 -3.37 45.95 -14.84
N ILE A 19 -4.11 45.40 -13.85
CA ILE A 19 -3.84 44.10 -13.26
C ILE A 19 -4.07 43.08 -14.41
N GLN A 20 -3.01 42.77 -15.14
CA GLN A 20 -3.06 41.62 -16.02
C GLN A 20 -3.23 40.38 -15.14
N PRO A 21 -4.28 39.56 -15.35
CA PRO A 21 -4.36 38.28 -14.65
C PRO A 21 -3.08 37.52 -15.00
N SER A 22 -2.31 37.15 -13.99
CA SER A 22 -1.18 36.24 -14.15
C SER A 22 -1.73 34.96 -14.76
N VAL A 23 -1.54 34.77 -16.05
CA VAL A 23 -1.81 33.49 -16.72
C VAL A 23 -0.84 32.52 -16.07
N ALA A 24 -1.31 31.71 -15.14
CA ALA A 24 -0.51 30.63 -14.54
C ALA A 24 0.11 29.86 -15.72
N GLN A 25 1.42 29.79 -15.76
CA GLN A 25 2.14 29.11 -16.83
C GLN A 25 1.62 27.67 -16.94
N GLU A 26 1.08 27.35 -18.09
CA GLU A 26 0.49 26.03 -18.34
C GLU A 26 1.54 24.94 -18.17
N LYS A 27 1.28 23.96 -17.31
CA LYS A 27 2.18 22.82 -17.13
C LYS A 27 2.31 22.01 -18.43
N LYS A 28 3.52 21.47 -18.67
CA LYS A 28 3.82 20.65 -19.84
C LYS A 28 3.75 19.15 -19.55
N GLU A 29 3.80 18.78 -18.28
CA GLU A 29 3.80 17.40 -17.80
C GLU A 29 3.16 17.30 -16.40
N ILE A 30 2.75 16.10 -16.03
CA ILE A 30 2.31 15.74 -14.68
C ILE A 30 3.45 14.99 -14.02
N VAL A 31 3.88 15.43 -12.82
CA VAL A 31 4.99 14.80 -12.10
C VAL A 31 4.46 13.98 -10.92
N VAL A 32 4.73 12.68 -10.95
CA VAL A 32 4.37 11.73 -9.90
C VAL A 32 5.63 11.33 -9.13
N GLY A 33 5.66 11.61 -7.84
CA GLY A 33 6.84 11.36 -7.00
C GLY A 33 6.63 10.24 -6.00
N MET A 34 7.67 9.45 -5.73
CA MET A 34 7.62 8.38 -4.73
C MET A 34 9.00 7.95 -4.26
N THR A 35 9.02 7.22 -3.13
CA THR A 35 10.17 6.39 -2.79
C THR A 35 9.79 4.91 -2.83
N LEU A 36 10.79 4.06 -3.05
CA LEU A 36 10.71 2.61 -2.94
C LEU A 36 11.88 2.09 -2.09
N CYS A 37 11.67 0.98 -1.43
CA CYS A 37 12.75 0.24 -0.77
C CYS A 37 13.51 -0.61 -1.81
N LEU A 38 14.26 0.04 -2.72
CA LEU A 38 15.04 -0.68 -3.74
C LEU A 38 16.20 -1.45 -3.10
N THR A 39 16.67 -0.97 -1.96
CA THR A 39 17.66 -1.64 -1.12
C THR A 39 17.19 -1.73 0.34
N GLY A 40 17.94 -2.47 1.19
CA GLY A 40 17.62 -2.63 2.60
C GLY A 40 16.61 -3.76 2.86
N ARG A 41 16.02 -3.72 4.06
CA ARG A 41 15.20 -4.81 4.64
C ARG A 41 14.02 -5.25 3.77
N PHE A 42 13.34 -4.33 3.11
CA PHE A 42 12.14 -4.59 2.33
C PHE A 42 12.39 -4.78 0.83
N ALA A 43 13.66 -4.76 0.38
CA ALA A 43 13.99 -4.91 -1.04
C ALA A 43 13.49 -6.24 -1.64
N VAL A 44 13.45 -7.31 -0.84
CA VAL A 44 12.90 -8.60 -1.27
C VAL A 44 11.42 -8.57 -1.63
N GLU A 45 10.69 -7.56 -1.14
CA GLU A 45 9.24 -7.43 -1.35
C GLU A 45 8.88 -6.44 -2.47
N VAL A 46 9.70 -5.40 -2.68
CA VAL A 46 9.36 -4.28 -3.60
C VAL A 46 10.53 -3.78 -4.46
N GLY A 47 11.71 -4.39 -4.33
CA GLY A 47 12.96 -3.87 -4.93
C GLY A 47 13.01 -3.85 -6.47
N VAL A 48 11.95 -4.32 -7.13
CA VAL A 48 11.83 -4.33 -8.61
C VAL A 48 10.68 -3.46 -9.12
N PHE A 49 9.98 -2.76 -8.23
CA PHE A 49 8.76 -2.02 -8.61
C PHE A 49 9.04 -0.75 -9.40
N ASP A 50 10.25 -0.22 -9.36
CA ASP A 50 10.72 0.86 -10.24
C ASP A 50 10.50 0.52 -11.72
N ARG A 51 10.70 -0.74 -12.10
CA ARG A 51 10.45 -1.23 -13.46
C ARG A 51 8.96 -1.18 -13.82
N MET A 52 8.06 -1.57 -12.90
CA MET A 52 6.61 -1.47 -13.11
C MET A 52 6.17 -0.01 -13.25
N ILE A 53 6.69 0.88 -12.40
CA ILE A 53 6.38 2.30 -12.44
C ILE A 53 6.81 2.92 -13.77
N LYS A 54 8.01 2.55 -14.25
CA LYS A 54 8.49 3.00 -15.56
C LYS A 54 7.66 2.44 -16.72
N ALA A 55 7.27 1.19 -16.67
CA ALA A 55 6.40 0.56 -17.66
C ALA A 55 4.99 1.21 -17.67
N TRP A 56 4.47 1.56 -16.48
CA TRP A 56 3.22 2.32 -16.36
C TRP A 56 3.34 3.70 -16.99
N GLU A 57 4.41 4.45 -16.71
CA GLU A 57 4.68 5.75 -17.34
C GLU A 57 4.72 5.63 -18.87
N ASN A 58 5.44 4.63 -19.40
CA ASN A 58 5.52 4.37 -20.83
C ASN A 58 4.15 4.02 -21.43
N TYR A 59 3.35 3.22 -20.74
CA TYR A 59 2.00 2.86 -21.17
C TYR A 59 1.09 4.10 -21.24
N VAL A 60 1.06 4.89 -20.18
CA VAL A 60 0.25 6.12 -20.10
C VAL A 60 0.65 7.09 -21.21
N ASN A 61 1.94 7.33 -21.40
CA ASN A 61 2.41 8.29 -22.39
C ASN A 61 2.29 7.77 -23.83
N GLY A 62 2.63 6.51 -24.06
CA GLY A 62 2.68 5.94 -25.40
C GLY A 62 1.32 5.46 -25.90
N LYS A 63 0.56 4.71 -25.10
CA LYS A 63 -0.71 4.11 -25.53
C LYS A 63 -1.93 4.97 -25.22
N GLN A 64 -1.93 5.66 -24.08
CA GLN A 64 -3.03 6.54 -23.70
C GLN A 64 -2.84 7.98 -24.19
N GLY A 65 -1.61 8.38 -24.57
CA GLY A 65 -1.26 9.73 -24.99
C GLY A 65 -1.20 10.74 -23.83
N GLY A 66 -0.96 10.27 -22.59
CA GLY A 66 -0.97 11.04 -21.35
C GLY A 66 -2.29 10.98 -20.58
N LEU A 67 -2.37 11.73 -19.49
CA LEU A 67 -3.59 11.86 -18.67
C LEU A 67 -4.32 13.17 -18.99
N TYR A 68 -5.64 13.10 -19.08
CA TYR A 68 -6.46 14.27 -19.37
C TYR A 68 -6.50 15.24 -18.19
N VAL A 69 -6.23 16.51 -18.46
CA VAL A 69 -6.29 17.61 -17.47
C VAL A 69 -7.37 18.60 -17.90
N LYS A 70 -8.47 18.60 -17.15
CA LYS A 70 -9.67 19.36 -17.46
C LYS A 70 -9.39 20.86 -17.63
N ALA A 71 -8.59 21.46 -16.73
CA ALA A 71 -8.23 22.88 -16.78
C ALA A 71 -7.54 23.29 -18.09
N TYR A 72 -6.88 22.37 -18.76
CA TYR A 72 -6.15 22.63 -20.02
C TYR A 72 -6.87 22.04 -21.24
N ASN A 73 -7.95 21.31 -21.03
CA ASN A 73 -8.72 20.60 -22.06
C ASN A 73 -7.83 19.75 -22.98
N LYS A 74 -6.79 19.13 -22.41
CA LYS A 74 -5.84 18.26 -23.15
C LYS A 74 -5.21 17.22 -22.27
N LYS A 75 -4.59 16.22 -22.89
CA LYS A 75 -3.73 15.25 -22.20
C LYS A 75 -2.33 15.80 -22.00
N LEU A 76 -1.75 15.56 -20.84
CA LEU A 76 -0.36 15.84 -20.54
C LEU A 76 0.39 14.53 -20.29
N PRO A 77 1.65 14.44 -20.74
CA PRO A 77 2.49 13.30 -20.42
C PRO A 77 2.77 13.26 -18.90
N VAL A 78 3.00 12.05 -18.41
CA VAL A 78 3.38 11.79 -17.01
C VAL A 78 4.89 11.56 -16.94
N ARG A 79 5.53 12.09 -15.92
CA ARG A 79 6.91 11.79 -15.53
C ARG A 79 6.94 11.29 -14.09
N THR A 80 7.55 10.13 -13.90
CA THR A 80 7.75 9.56 -12.56
C THR A 80 9.13 9.90 -12.01
N ILE A 81 9.21 10.13 -10.69
CA ILE A 81 10.46 10.28 -9.93
C ILE A 81 10.44 9.26 -8.81
N VAL A 82 11.42 8.36 -8.84
CA VAL A 82 11.57 7.29 -7.85
C VAL A 82 12.91 7.43 -7.15
N TYR A 83 12.91 7.49 -5.81
CA TYR A 83 14.10 7.45 -4.98
C TYR A 83 14.17 6.16 -4.18
N ASP A 84 15.37 5.66 -3.94
CA ASP A 84 15.61 4.55 -3.00
C ASP A 84 15.66 5.06 -1.56
N ASP A 85 14.66 4.74 -0.76
CA ASP A 85 14.66 5.10 0.67
C ASP A 85 15.48 4.14 1.54
N LYS A 86 16.06 3.09 0.97
CA LYS A 86 16.89 2.09 1.65
C LYS A 86 16.20 1.39 2.81
N SER A 87 14.87 1.34 2.78
CA SER A 87 14.03 0.85 3.88
C SER A 87 14.22 1.64 5.20
N ASP A 88 14.61 2.91 5.10
CA ASP A 88 14.90 3.80 6.24
C ASP A 88 13.93 4.98 6.33
N GLN A 89 13.36 5.20 7.51
CA GLN A 89 12.35 6.22 7.76
C GLN A 89 12.86 7.64 7.51
N ALA A 90 14.05 7.96 8.00
CA ALA A 90 14.61 9.31 7.91
C ALA A 90 14.99 9.65 6.46
N THR A 91 15.53 8.67 5.74
CA THR A 91 15.83 8.77 4.31
C THR A 91 14.56 8.97 3.49
N ALA A 92 13.48 8.23 3.78
CA ALA A 92 12.19 8.40 3.13
C ALA A 92 11.66 9.83 3.34
N VAL A 93 11.57 10.31 4.57
CA VAL A 93 11.10 11.67 4.88
C VAL A 93 11.90 12.73 4.10
N LYS A 94 13.23 12.62 4.09
CA LYS A 94 14.11 13.53 3.35
C LYS A 94 13.80 13.55 1.86
N PHE A 95 13.57 12.37 1.25
CA PHE A 95 13.24 12.31 -0.17
C PHE A 95 11.84 12.83 -0.47
N TYR A 96 10.84 12.61 0.39
CA TYR A 96 9.52 13.21 0.20
C TYR A 96 9.55 14.74 0.32
N GLU A 97 10.33 15.30 1.25
CA GLU A 97 10.56 16.75 1.27
C GLU A 97 11.20 17.25 -0.02
N ARG A 98 12.18 16.52 -0.58
CA ARG A 98 12.79 16.83 -1.86
C ARG A 98 11.81 16.77 -3.03
N LEU A 99 11.01 15.69 -3.11
CA LEU A 99 9.98 15.51 -4.15
C LEU A 99 9.01 16.71 -4.19
N VAL A 100 8.67 17.26 -3.03
CA VAL A 100 7.79 18.42 -2.92
C VAL A 100 8.51 19.74 -3.19
N THR A 101 9.66 19.97 -2.55
CA THR A 101 10.29 21.30 -2.53
C THR A 101 11.20 21.56 -3.72
N VAL A 102 11.86 20.53 -4.26
CA VAL A 102 12.82 20.61 -5.37
C VAL A 102 12.20 20.10 -6.67
N ASP A 103 11.70 18.88 -6.65
CA ASP A 103 11.22 18.19 -7.85
C ASP A 103 9.80 18.62 -8.26
N LYS A 104 9.08 19.33 -7.36
CA LYS A 104 7.75 19.94 -7.60
C LYS A 104 6.71 18.93 -8.10
N CYS A 105 6.66 17.76 -7.48
CA CYS A 105 5.67 16.75 -7.80
C CYS A 105 4.24 17.26 -7.59
N ASP A 106 3.34 16.90 -8.50
CA ASP A 106 1.91 17.22 -8.43
C ASP A 106 1.16 16.29 -7.49
N ILE A 107 1.59 15.03 -7.46
CA ILE A 107 1.01 13.97 -6.64
C ILE A 107 2.11 13.02 -6.17
N LEU A 108 1.94 12.47 -4.99
CA LEU A 108 2.86 11.53 -4.37
C LEU A 108 2.22 10.15 -4.26
N ILE A 109 3.02 9.10 -4.43
CA ILE A 109 2.67 7.73 -4.02
C ILE A 109 3.45 7.42 -2.74
N GLY A 110 2.78 6.91 -1.72
CA GLY A 110 3.39 6.61 -0.42
C GLY A 110 4.40 5.46 -0.48
N PRO A 111 5.37 5.43 0.46
CA PRO A 111 6.41 4.40 0.50
C PRO A 111 5.87 3.05 0.95
N LYS A 112 6.71 2.03 0.85
CA LYS A 112 6.47 0.69 1.41
C LYS A 112 6.35 0.75 2.94
N SER A 113 5.40 0.02 3.48
CA SER A 113 5.17 -0.30 4.89
C SER A 113 4.69 0.84 5.79
N SER A 114 3.90 0.50 6.82
CA SER A 114 3.41 1.47 7.81
C SER A 114 4.52 2.12 8.64
N PRO A 115 5.57 1.41 9.09
CA PRO A 115 6.68 2.05 9.81
C PRO A 115 7.34 3.20 9.05
N ILE A 116 7.60 3.03 7.75
CA ILE A 116 8.25 4.07 6.93
C ILE A 116 7.25 5.18 6.60
N THR A 117 6.01 4.81 6.28
CA THR A 117 4.98 5.77 5.86
C THR A 117 4.52 6.68 7.01
N PHE A 118 4.48 6.17 8.24
CA PHE A 118 3.97 6.95 9.39
C PHE A 118 4.63 8.34 9.51
N PRO A 119 5.97 8.47 9.59
CA PRO A 119 6.60 9.80 9.62
C PRO A 119 6.45 10.55 8.30
N VAL A 120 6.46 9.86 7.16
CA VAL A 120 6.34 10.47 5.83
C VAL A 120 5.03 11.23 5.64
N THR A 121 3.91 10.76 6.21
CA THR A 121 2.60 11.44 6.05
C THR A 121 2.56 12.86 6.60
N ALA A 122 3.54 13.28 7.41
CA ALA A 122 3.68 14.69 7.82
C ALA A 122 4.09 15.62 6.67
N VAL A 123 4.75 15.10 5.63
CA VAL A 123 5.22 15.90 4.49
C VAL A 123 4.06 16.37 3.62
N PRO A 124 3.17 15.50 3.07
CA PRO A 124 2.01 15.94 2.32
C PRO A 124 1.09 16.86 3.14
N GLU A 125 0.92 16.62 4.43
CA GLU A 125 0.13 17.49 5.31
C GLU A 125 0.75 18.88 5.48
N LYS A 126 2.07 18.97 5.69
CA LYS A 126 2.80 20.24 5.85
C LYS A 126 2.79 21.08 4.58
N TYR A 127 2.95 20.45 3.43
CA TYR A 127 3.14 21.15 2.16
C TYR A 127 1.89 21.20 1.29
N HIS A 128 0.80 20.59 1.74
CA HIS A 128 -0.46 20.48 0.99
C HIS A 128 -0.26 19.88 -0.41
N VAL A 129 0.39 18.72 -0.48
CA VAL A 129 0.58 17.95 -1.73
C VAL A 129 -0.17 16.64 -1.63
N PRO A 130 -1.08 16.31 -2.57
CA PRO A 130 -1.84 15.07 -2.52
C PRO A 130 -0.95 13.82 -2.52
N MET A 131 -1.29 12.83 -1.68
CA MET A 131 -0.59 11.55 -1.63
C MET A 131 -1.59 10.39 -1.69
N VAL A 132 -1.21 9.33 -2.41
CA VAL A 132 -1.91 8.05 -2.40
C VAL A 132 -1.03 7.02 -1.71
N LEU A 133 -1.49 6.51 -0.58
CA LEU A 133 -0.80 5.43 0.14
C LEU A 133 -1.12 4.09 -0.54
N ALA A 134 -0.07 3.32 -0.85
CA ALA A 134 -0.20 1.99 -1.43
C ALA A 134 -0.37 0.91 -0.34
N THR A 135 0.63 0.71 0.48
CA THR A 135 0.72 -0.45 1.38
C THR A 135 0.45 -0.14 2.84
N ALA A 136 0.68 1.11 3.27
CA ALA A 136 0.58 1.51 4.67
C ALA A 136 -0.88 1.67 5.10
N ASN A 137 -1.30 0.92 6.11
CA ASN A 137 -2.71 0.82 6.49
C ASN A 137 -2.96 0.71 8.00
N THR A 138 -1.97 1.07 8.80
CA THR A 138 -2.10 1.10 10.26
C THR A 138 -3.08 2.19 10.70
N PRO A 139 -4.08 1.91 11.57
CA PRO A 139 -4.94 2.93 12.16
C PRO A 139 -4.18 4.13 12.74
N ALA A 140 -2.96 3.92 13.25
CA ALA A 140 -2.13 5.00 13.78
C ALA A 140 -1.86 6.11 12.76
N ILE A 141 -1.74 5.79 11.46
CA ILE A 141 -1.59 6.79 10.38
C ILE A 141 -2.85 7.63 10.24
N PHE A 142 -4.02 6.98 10.23
CA PHE A 142 -5.31 7.64 10.00
C PHE A 142 -5.78 8.45 11.22
N ASN A 143 -5.48 7.98 12.43
CA ASN A 143 -5.84 8.65 13.69
C ASN A 143 -5.10 9.99 13.90
N ARG A 144 -4.12 10.33 13.06
CA ARG A 144 -3.45 11.64 13.06
C ARG A 144 -4.36 12.77 12.60
N GLY A 145 -5.48 12.46 11.94
CA GLY A 145 -6.43 13.44 11.41
C GLY A 145 -5.90 14.23 10.21
N PHE A 146 -4.85 13.74 9.54
CA PHE A 146 -4.30 14.33 8.32
C PHE A 146 -5.25 14.18 7.14
N LYS A 147 -5.26 15.15 6.24
CA LYS A 147 -6.23 15.25 5.13
C LYS A 147 -5.59 15.12 3.75
N TRP A 148 -4.27 15.15 3.66
CA TRP A 148 -3.54 15.22 2.39
C TRP A 148 -3.10 13.87 1.86
N PHE A 149 -3.79 12.81 2.25
CA PHE A 149 -3.63 11.49 1.65
C PHE A 149 -4.93 10.70 1.59
N VAL A 150 -5.01 9.78 0.63
CA VAL A 150 -5.94 8.65 0.58
C VAL A 150 -5.15 7.34 0.59
N CYS A 151 -5.81 6.22 0.87
CA CYS A 151 -5.14 4.91 0.90
C CYS A 151 -5.94 3.88 0.11
N VAL A 152 -5.28 3.15 -0.78
CA VAL A 152 -5.94 2.10 -1.58
C VAL A 152 -6.13 0.80 -0.81
N ASN A 153 -5.42 0.64 0.31
CA ASN A 153 -5.50 -0.53 1.19
C ASN A 153 -6.61 -0.37 2.25
N GLY A 154 -7.17 -1.47 2.73
CA GLY A 154 -8.03 -1.51 3.92
C GLY A 154 -7.21 -1.45 5.20
N LEU A 155 -7.87 -1.21 6.35
CA LEU A 155 -7.19 -1.16 7.65
C LEU A 155 -6.56 -2.49 8.01
N SER A 156 -5.40 -2.42 8.66
CA SER A 156 -4.64 -3.59 9.15
C SER A 156 -5.43 -4.47 10.12
N THR A 157 -6.36 -3.90 10.88
CA THR A 157 -7.20 -4.63 11.84
C THR A 157 -8.16 -5.64 11.20
N GLY A 158 -8.52 -5.46 9.91
CA GLY A 158 -9.33 -6.40 9.13
C GLY A 158 -8.52 -7.27 8.17
N TRP A 159 -7.20 -7.32 8.33
CA TRP A 159 -6.28 -7.93 7.36
C TRP A 159 -6.63 -9.36 6.99
N SER A 160 -6.96 -10.21 7.95
CA SER A 160 -7.24 -11.65 7.77
C SER A 160 -8.73 -12.01 7.84
N ASP A 161 -9.64 -11.07 7.57
CA ASP A 161 -11.07 -11.34 7.68
C ASP A 161 -11.53 -12.49 6.78
N HIS A 162 -11.08 -12.53 5.51
CA HIS A 162 -11.41 -13.61 4.59
C HIS A 162 -10.86 -14.98 5.03
N TYR A 163 -9.71 -15.00 5.71
CA TYR A 163 -9.18 -16.23 6.30
C TYR A 163 -10.04 -16.73 7.46
N PHE A 164 -10.42 -15.85 8.38
CA PHE A 164 -11.28 -16.24 9.49
C PHE A 164 -12.70 -16.61 9.06
N ASP A 165 -13.24 -15.98 8.02
CA ASP A 165 -14.52 -16.38 7.42
C ASP A 165 -14.45 -17.81 6.86
N LEU A 166 -13.34 -18.16 6.18
CA LEU A 166 -13.09 -19.50 5.69
C LEU A 166 -13.05 -20.52 6.84
N LEU A 167 -12.27 -20.24 7.90
CA LEU A 167 -12.18 -21.13 9.05
C LEU A 167 -13.52 -21.31 9.78
N GLN A 168 -14.33 -20.25 9.88
CA GLN A 168 -15.66 -20.31 10.45
C GLN A 168 -16.60 -21.21 9.65
N ASP A 169 -16.56 -21.11 8.32
CA ASP A 169 -17.37 -21.94 7.41
C ASP A 169 -17.00 -23.42 7.50
N GLU A 170 -15.71 -23.73 7.58
CA GLU A 170 -15.21 -25.10 7.61
C GLU A 170 -15.31 -25.76 8.99
N LYS A 171 -15.28 -24.99 10.08
CA LYS A 171 -15.44 -25.44 11.48
C LYS A 171 -14.41 -26.47 11.97
N GLN A 172 -13.29 -26.62 11.27
CA GLN A 172 -12.26 -27.61 11.59
C GLN A 172 -11.22 -27.13 12.59
N VAL A 173 -10.90 -25.81 12.58
CA VAL A 173 -9.98 -25.16 13.50
C VAL A 173 -10.69 -24.79 14.79
N LYS A 174 -10.10 -25.15 15.96
CA LYS A 174 -10.63 -24.86 17.28
C LYS A 174 -9.72 -23.94 18.10
N THR A 175 -8.42 -24.05 17.87
CA THR A 175 -7.41 -23.33 18.65
C THR A 175 -6.39 -22.64 17.75
N ILE A 176 -5.97 -21.45 18.16
CA ILE A 176 -4.99 -20.66 17.44
C ILE A 176 -3.99 -20.04 18.40
N ALA A 177 -2.73 -20.01 18.00
CA ALA A 177 -1.67 -19.29 18.68
C ALA A 177 -1.15 -18.17 17.80
N TYR A 178 -0.88 -17.01 18.39
CA TYR A 178 -0.43 -15.81 17.71
C TYR A 178 0.98 -15.43 18.11
N VAL A 179 1.83 -15.14 17.11
CA VAL A 179 3.14 -14.52 17.32
C VAL A 179 3.25 -13.31 16.38
N ALA A 180 3.56 -12.16 16.93
CA ALA A 180 3.70 -10.93 16.16
C ALA A 180 5.12 -10.36 16.25
N GLU A 181 5.56 -9.71 15.19
CA GLU A 181 6.73 -8.83 15.19
C GLU A 181 6.30 -7.46 15.75
N ASP A 182 7.13 -6.85 16.62
CA ASP A 182 6.81 -5.56 17.24
C ASP A 182 7.06 -4.39 16.25
N THR A 183 6.12 -4.20 15.33
CA THR A 183 6.05 -3.02 14.45
C THR A 183 4.60 -2.51 14.39
N PRO A 184 4.35 -1.24 14.01
CA PRO A 184 2.99 -0.70 13.94
C PRO A 184 2.02 -1.59 13.16
N HIS A 185 2.38 -1.99 11.94
CA HIS A 185 1.49 -2.81 11.10
C HIS A 185 1.23 -4.20 11.67
N THR A 186 2.30 -4.95 11.98
CA THR A 186 2.19 -6.34 12.41
C THR A 186 1.51 -6.48 13.77
N ARG A 187 1.75 -5.51 14.68
CA ARG A 187 1.06 -5.43 15.96
C ARG A 187 -0.44 -5.23 15.80
N GLU A 188 -0.85 -4.32 14.91
CA GLU A 188 -2.27 -4.03 14.71
C GLU A 188 -3.02 -5.12 13.95
N VAL A 189 -2.36 -5.79 12.97
CA VAL A 189 -2.92 -7.01 12.37
C VAL A 189 -3.14 -8.07 13.44
N TYR A 190 -2.16 -8.31 14.31
CA TYR A 190 -2.27 -9.22 15.42
C TYR A 190 -3.40 -8.84 16.41
N GLU A 191 -3.48 -7.56 16.78
CA GLU A 191 -4.52 -7.05 17.71
C GLU A 191 -5.93 -7.12 17.08
N GLY A 192 -6.05 -6.96 15.78
CA GLY A 192 -7.30 -7.16 15.05
C GLY A 192 -7.67 -8.63 14.84
N ALA A 193 -6.68 -9.49 14.60
CA ALA A 193 -6.89 -10.91 14.33
C ALA A 193 -7.46 -11.67 15.54
N ILE A 194 -7.02 -11.37 16.75
CA ILE A 194 -7.46 -12.05 17.97
C ILE A 194 -8.97 -11.94 18.18
N PRO A 195 -9.57 -10.75 18.31
CA PRO A 195 -11.02 -10.64 18.49
C PRO A 195 -11.81 -11.16 17.28
N ASN A 196 -11.26 -11.07 16.06
CA ASN A 196 -11.90 -11.58 14.86
C ASN A 196 -12.00 -13.12 14.87
N SER A 197 -10.97 -13.83 15.31
CA SER A 197 -11.00 -15.29 15.43
C SER A 197 -11.89 -15.74 16.59
N GLU A 198 -11.81 -15.06 17.74
CA GLU A 198 -12.59 -15.39 18.95
C GLU A 198 -14.09 -15.20 18.71
N LYS A 199 -14.49 -14.13 18.00
CA LYS A 199 -15.88 -13.88 17.56
C LYS A 199 -16.41 -15.03 16.70
N ARG A 200 -15.55 -15.74 15.97
CA ARG A 200 -15.89 -16.89 15.13
C ARG A 200 -15.74 -18.25 15.85
N GLY A 201 -15.54 -18.22 17.16
CA GLY A 201 -15.49 -19.42 18.01
C GLY A 201 -14.14 -20.15 18.02
N ILE A 202 -13.06 -19.51 17.56
CA ILE A 202 -11.70 -20.06 17.58
C ILE A 202 -11.00 -19.56 18.85
N LYS A 203 -10.56 -20.46 19.71
CA LYS A 203 -9.96 -20.12 21.00
C LYS A 203 -8.49 -19.75 20.85
N THR A 204 -8.10 -18.57 21.35
CA THR A 204 -6.68 -18.20 21.51
C THR A 204 -6.07 -19.00 22.66
N VAL A 205 -5.03 -19.80 22.38
CA VAL A 205 -4.33 -20.63 23.37
C VAL A 205 -2.94 -20.11 23.74
N TYR A 206 -2.36 -19.27 22.91
CA TYR A 206 -1.09 -18.58 23.15
C TYR A 206 -1.00 -17.27 22.36
N LYS A 207 -0.31 -16.29 22.90
CA LYS A 207 -0.04 -15.02 22.22
C LYS A 207 1.26 -14.39 22.71
N GLU A 208 2.09 -13.87 21.78
CA GLU A 208 3.36 -13.23 22.08
C GLU A 208 3.68 -12.15 21.06
N ILE A 209 4.35 -11.08 21.47
CA ILE A 209 4.90 -10.05 20.58
C ILE A 209 6.42 -10.09 20.78
N ALA A 210 7.14 -10.43 19.72
CA ALA A 210 8.59 -10.49 19.71
C ALA A 210 9.18 -9.18 19.15
N PRO A 211 10.26 -8.64 19.76
CA PRO A 211 10.94 -7.46 19.25
C PRO A 211 11.30 -7.59 17.75
N ALA A 212 11.17 -6.50 17.00
CA ALA A 212 11.58 -6.49 15.60
C ALA A 212 13.06 -6.89 15.46
N GLY A 213 13.34 -7.81 14.53
CA GLY A 213 14.68 -8.33 14.33
C GLY A 213 15.09 -9.46 15.29
N THR A 214 14.15 -10.03 16.07
CA THR A 214 14.41 -11.25 16.87
C THR A 214 14.96 -12.35 15.98
N THR A 215 16.05 -12.98 16.43
CA THR A 215 16.75 -14.07 15.72
C THR A 215 16.74 -15.39 16.48
N ASP A 216 16.36 -15.43 17.77
CA ASP A 216 16.17 -16.64 18.57
C ASP A 216 14.73 -16.74 19.08
N PHE A 217 14.01 -17.73 18.60
CA PHE A 217 12.61 -18.00 18.97
C PHE A 217 12.44 -19.18 19.92
N THR A 218 13.53 -19.78 20.41
CA THR A 218 13.48 -20.95 21.29
C THR A 218 12.50 -20.79 22.45
N PRO A 219 12.47 -19.65 23.20
CA PRO A 219 11.52 -19.48 24.31
C PRO A 219 10.05 -19.50 23.87
N ILE A 220 9.75 -18.92 22.69
CA ILE A 220 8.41 -18.89 22.10
C ILE A 220 8.03 -20.31 21.63
N LEU A 221 8.93 -21.01 20.96
CA LEU A 221 8.70 -22.36 20.44
C LEU A 221 8.40 -23.39 21.53
N ILE A 222 9.06 -23.27 22.71
CA ILE A 222 8.77 -24.10 23.88
C ILE A 222 7.31 -23.91 24.33
N LYS A 223 6.86 -22.65 24.45
CA LYS A 223 5.48 -22.31 24.86
C LYS A 223 4.45 -22.76 23.83
N LEU A 224 4.72 -22.55 22.52
CA LEU A 224 3.86 -23.00 21.43
C LEU A 224 3.70 -24.53 21.42
N LYS A 225 4.78 -25.28 21.65
CA LYS A 225 4.73 -26.73 21.72
C LYS A 225 3.86 -27.21 22.88
N SER A 226 3.93 -26.54 24.04
CA SER A 226 3.08 -26.83 25.19
C SER A 226 1.61 -26.47 24.94
N ALA A 227 1.34 -25.36 24.25
CA ALA A 227 -0.01 -24.89 23.93
C ALA A 227 -0.70 -25.76 22.87
N ASN A 228 0.06 -26.45 22.02
CA ASN A 228 -0.40 -27.37 20.96
C ASN A 228 -1.59 -26.82 20.13
N PRO A 229 -1.44 -25.65 19.46
CA PRO A 229 -2.51 -25.04 18.71
C PRO A 229 -2.79 -25.79 17.39
N ASP A 230 -4.04 -25.71 16.90
CA ASP A 230 -4.36 -26.15 15.53
C ASP A 230 -3.66 -25.26 14.49
N VAL A 231 -3.67 -23.96 14.70
CA VAL A 231 -3.03 -22.96 13.80
C VAL A 231 -1.99 -22.16 14.57
N VAL A 232 -0.82 -21.97 13.97
CA VAL A 232 0.14 -20.93 14.39
C VAL A 232 0.05 -19.77 13.39
N TYR A 233 -0.45 -18.64 13.87
CA TYR A 233 -0.63 -17.41 13.12
C TYR A 233 0.55 -16.47 13.38
N LEU A 234 1.29 -16.13 12.31
CA LEU A 234 2.47 -15.27 12.35
C LEU A 234 2.17 -13.91 11.72
N SER A 235 2.06 -12.89 12.56
CA SER A 235 1.96 -11.51 12.14
C SER A 235 3.35 -10.88 12.05
N THR A 236 4.11 -11.23 11.00
CA THR A 236 5.50 -10.80 10.81
C THR A 236 5.75 -10.38 9.37
N PHE A 237 6.78 -9.58 9.13
CA PHE A 237 7.33 -9.42 7.80
C PHE A 237 8.12 -10.66 7.37
N VAL A 238 8.34 -10.81 6.06
CA VAL A 238 8.96 -12.01 5.46
C VAL A 238 10.28 -12.42 6.13
N PRO A 239 11.27 -11.54 6.38
CA PRO A 239 12.54 -11.96 6.97
C PRO A 239 12.40 -12.66 8.33
N MET A 240 11.56 -12.09 9.21
CA MET A 240 11.32 -12.66 10.53
C MET A 240 10.50 -13.94 10.46
N GLY A 241 9.46 -13.98 9.60
CA GLY A 241 8.64 -15.19 9.38
C GLY A 241 9.47 -16.37 8.88
N VAL A 242 10.41 -16.15 7.96
CA VAL A 242 11.35 -17.16 7.47
C VAL A 242 12.25 -17.68 8.59
N THR A 243 12.82 -16.81 9.40
CA THR A 243 13.69 -17.19 10.54
C THR A 243 12.90 -18.02 11.53
N PHE A 244 11.69 -17.58 11.90
CA PHE A 244 10.80 -18.31 12.80
C PHE A 244 10.46 -19.70 12.25
N ARG A 245 10.07 -19.81 10.99
CA ARG A 245 9.67 -21.09 10.38
C ARG A 245 10.81 -22.09 10.32
N LYS A 246 12.04 -21.65 10.03
CA LYS A 246 13.24 -22.51 10.06
C LYS A 246 13.47 -23.08 11.46
N GLN A 247 13.48 -22.25 12.48
CA GLN A 247 13.67 -22.68 13.87
C GLN A 247 12.53 -23.58 14.35
N ALA A 248 11.28 -23.26 14.01
CA ALA A 248 10.13 -24.10 14.34
C ALA A 248 10.26 -25.51 13.75
N ARG A 249 10.76 -25.63 12.51
CA ARG A 249 11.05 -26.94 11.88
C ARG A 249 12.13 -27.69 12.64
N GLU A 250 13.25 -27.03 12.95
CA GLU A 250 14.37 -27.63 13.70
C GLU A 250 13.94 -28.07 15.11
N PHE A 251 13.06 -27.32 15.73
CA PHE A 251 12.46 -27.61 17.03
C PHE A 251 11.41 -28.74 16.96
N GLY A 252 10.98 -29.14 15.77
CA GLY A 252 9.98 -30.18 15.55
C GLY A 252 8.55 -29.72 15.89
N LEU A 253 8.24 -28.44 15.79
CA LEU A 253 6.88 -27.91 15.98
C LEU A 253 6.07 -28.15 14.70
N LYS A 254 4.94 -28.86 14.82
CA LYS A 254 4.06 -29.25 13.70
C LYS A 254 2.60 -28.93 14.06
N PRO A 255 2.16 -27.68 13.95
CA PRO A 255 0.73 -27.38 14.03
C PRO A 255 0.01 -27.98 12.83
N ARG A 256 -1.31 -28.05 12.88
CA ARG A 256 -2.11 -28.53 11.74
C ARG A 256 -2.11 -27.55 10.57
N GLU A 257 -1.82 -26.25 10.85
CA GLU A 257 -1.64 -25.22 9.81
C GLU A 257 -0.70 -24.10 10.28
N TRP A 258 0.07 -23.58 9.35
CA TRP A 258 0.85 -22.36 9.48
C TRP A 258 0.18 -21.24 8.69
N HIS A 259 -0.04 -20.11 9.35
CA HIS A 259 -0.57 -18.92 8.70
C HIS A 259 0.40 -17.74 8.82
N PHE A 260 0.69 -17.06 7.71
CA PHE A 260 1.62 -15.94 7.65
C PHE A 260 0.95 -14.74 6.97
N ILE A 261 0.91 -13.58 7.63
CA ILE A 261 0.30 -12.38 7.04
C ILE A 261 1.04 -11.86 5.81
N HIS A 262 2.31 -12.22 5.65
CA HIS A 262 3.11 -11.93 4.47
C HIS A 262 3.70 -13.23 3.92
N ILE A 263 3.08 -13.73 2.86
CA ILE A 263 3.48 -14.95 2.18
C ILE A 263 3.65 -14.64 0.68
N ALA A 264 4.88 -14.71 0.17
CA ALA A 264 5.19 -14.36 -1.21
C ALA A 264 6.33 -15.25 -1.73
N LYS A 265 6.72 -15.07 -2.99
CA LYS A 265 7.82 -15.85 -3.58
C LYS A 265 9.09 -15.84 -2.73
N ALA A 266 9.48 -14.69 -2.17
CA ALA A 266 10.65 -14.60 -1.29
C ALA A 266 10.55 -15.55 -0.08
N PHE A 267 9.34 -15.79 0.45
CA PHE A 267 9.11 -16.77 1.49
C PHE A 267 9.31 -18.20 0.98
N TYR A 268 8.76 -18.50 -0.20
CA TYR A 268 8.95 -19.82 -0.85
C TYR A 268 10.41 -20.07 -1.22
N ASP A 269 11.12 -19.09 -1.79
CA ASP A 269 12.53 -19.24 -2.16
C ASP A 269 13.42 -19.54 -0.94
N ALA A 270 13.08 -19.00 0.23
CA ALA A 270 13.83 -19.23 1.46
C ALA A 270 13.54 -20.55 2.17
N LEU A 271 12.34 -21.13 1.98
CA LEU A 271 11.84 -22.28 2.73
C LEU A 271 11.54 -23.51 1.84
N GLY A 272 11.35 -23.29 0.52
CA GLY A 272 11.03 -24.37 -0.43
C GLY A 272 9.77 -25.14 -0.03
N LYS A 273 9.86 -26.47 -0.02
CA LYS A 273 8.73 -27.36 0.31
C LYS A 273 8.14 -27.15 1.72
N ASP A 274 8.87 -26.51 2.63
CA ASP A 274 8.36 -26.19 3.97
C ASP A 274 7.24 -25.13 3.95
N THR A 275 6.96 -24.54 2.80
CA THR A 275 5.82 -23.65 2.58
C THR A 275 4.56 -24.38 2.14
N ASP A 276 4.65 -25.60 1.65
CA ASP A 276 3.47 -26.32 1.17
C ASP A 276 2.45 -26.51 2.31
N GLY A 277 1.21 -26.16 2.01
CA GLY A 277 0.13 -26.10 2.98
C GLY A 277 0.05 -24.82 3.81
N ALA A 278 1.10 -23.99 3.84
CA ALA A 278 1.03 -22.70 4.56
C ALA A 278 0.00 -21.78 3.91
N THR A 279 -0.81 -21.16 4.76
CA THR A 279 -1.78 -20.14 4.37
C THR A 279 -1.24 -18.72 4.65
N GLY A 280 -1.87 -17.73 4.06
CA GLY A 280 -1.55 -16.32 4.31
C GLY A 280 -2.46 -15.39 3.55
N GLU A 281 -2.08 -14.11 3.49
CA GLU A 281 -2.81 -13.08 2.76
C GLU A 281 -2.03 -12.60 1.53
N TYR A 282 -2.79 -12.30 0.47
CA TYR A 282 -2.25 -11.79 -0.78
C TYR A 282 -3.16 -10.72 -1.40
N ASN A 283 -2.55 -9.66 -1.90
CA ASN A 283 -3.29 -8.51 -2.40
C ASN A 283 -3.97 -8.81 -3.74
N TRP A 284 -3.24 -9.41 -4.67
CA TRP A 284 -3.72 -9.70 -6.02
C TRP A 284 -3.10 -10.98 -6.56
N LEU A 285 -3.93 -11.81 -7.16
CA LEU A 285 -3.51 -13.00 -7.93
C LEU A 285 -4.35 -13.12 -9.20
N PRO A 286 -3.85 -13.81 -10.24
CA PRO A 286 -4.65 -14.21 -11.38
C PRO A 286 -5.92 -14.94 -10.94
N GLY A 287 -7.06 -14.58 -11.55
CA GLY A 287 -8.38 -15.08 -11.15
C GLY A 287 -9.24 -14.02 -10.50
N MET A 288 -8.69 -12.95 -9.93
CA MET A 288 -9.48 -11.80 -9.50
C MET A 288 -10.15 -11.11 -10.70
N PRO A 289 -11.46 -10.83 -10.63
CA PRO A 289 -12.25 -10.40 -11.80
C PRO A 289 -12.28 -8.88 -12.02
N TYR A 290 -11.37 -8.11 -11.42
CA TYR A 290 -11.46 -6.66 -11.31
C TYR A 290 -10.50 -5.91 -12.22
N GLY A 291 -10.81 -4.63 -12.48
CA GLY A 291 -10.00 -3.63 -13.13
C GLY A 291 -9.63 -3.92 -14.58
N ASP A 292 -8.79 -3.08 -15.16
CA ASP A 292 -8.24 -3.31 -16.51
C ASP A 292 -7.06 -4.30 -16.47
N ARG A 293 -7.40 -5.60 -16.39
CA ARG A 293 -6.42 -6.69 -16.38
C ARG A 293 -5.53 -6.72 -17.63
N LYS A 294 -6.03 -6.24 -18.78
CA LYS A 294 -5.23 -6.19 -20.01
C LYS A 294 -4.14 -5.14 -19.86
N LYS A 295 -4.49 -3.93 -19.44
CA LYS A 295 -3.53 -2.84 -19.16
C LYS A 295 -2.48 -3.31 -18.15
N PHE A 296 -2.90 -3.90 -17.02
CA PHE A 296 -1.99 -4.42 -16.00
C PHE A 296 -1.05 -5.48 -16.56
N SER A 297 -1.58 -6.48 -17.31
CA SER A 297 -0.78 -7.55 -17.92
C SER A 297 0.27 -6.99 -18.90
N GLU A 298 -0.06 -5.99 -19.70
CA GLU A 298 0.88 -5.36 -20.61
C GLU A 298 2.01 -4.64 -19.87
N ILE A 299 1.67 -3.94 -18.79
CA ILE A 299 2.64 -3.20 -17.94
C ILE A 299 3.61 -4.15 -17.25
N VAL A 300 3.10 -5.20 -16.57
CA VAL A 300 3.99 -6.16 -15.87
C VAL A 300 4.84 -6.97 -16.84
N LYS A 301 4.34 -7.25 -18.04
CA LYS A 301 5.11 -7.88 -19.12
C LYS A 301 6.26 -6.99 -19.61
N GLU A 302 6.00 -5.71 -19.85
CA GLU A 302 7.04 -4.73 -20.21
C GLU A 302 8.08 -4.60 -19.09
N ALA A 303 7.63 -4.54 -17.84
CA ALA A 303 8.49 -4.47 -16.66
C ALA A 303 9.30 -5.76 -16.43
N LYS A 304 8.96 -6.87 -17.08
CA LYS A 304 9.54 -8.21 -16.86
C LYS A 304 9.42 -8.63 -15.39
N ILE A 305 8.22 -8.45 -14.83
CA ILE A 305 7.87 -8.84 -13.46
C ILE A 305 6.77 -9.89 -13.54
N ASP A 306 6.93 -10.99 -12.80
CA ASP A 306 5.82 -11.88 -12.53
C ASP A 306 5.02 -11.31 -11.34
N PRO A 307 3.78 -10.89 -11.55
CA PRO A 307 2.99 -10.26 -10.47
C PRO A 307 2.62 -11.24 -9.35
N GLU A 308 2.71 -12.56 -9.60
CA GLU A 308 2.46 -13.58 -8.57
C GLU A 308 3.61 -13.69 -7.55
N GLU A 309 4.79 -13.16 -7.88
CA GLU A 309 5.94 -13.21 -6.99
C GLU A 309 5.91 -12.16 -5.87
N TYR A 310 5.15 -11.06 -6.05
CA TYR A 310 5.22 -9.88 -5.19
C TYR A 310 3.85 -9.49 -4.64
N ASN A 311 3.62 -9.78 -3.36
CA ASN A 311 2.34 -9.48 -2.70
C ASN A 311 1.87 -8.03 -2.90
N ASP A 312 2.77 -7.07 -2.76
CA ASP A 312 2.40 -5.65 -2.77
C ASP A 312 2.33 -5.01 -4.16
N LEU A 313 2.62 -5.77 -5.22
CA LEU A 313 2.60 -5.23 -6.59
C LEU A 313 1.23 -4.67 -6.97
N GLY A 314 0.17 -5.43 -6.66
CA GLY A 314 -1.21 -5.00 -6.91
C GLY A 314 -1.57 -3.71 -6.18
N LEU A 315 -1.13 -3.53 -4.94
CA LEU A 315 -1.37 -2.30 -4.16
C LEU A 315 -0.65 -1.08 -4.76
N HIS A 316 0.60 -1.23 -5.18
CA HIS A 316 1.33 -0.13 -5.81
C HIS A 316 0.73 0.23 -7.17
N TYR A 317 0.31 -0.77 -7.95
CA TYR A 317 -0.39 -0.51 -9.20
C TYR A 317 -1.75 0.17 -8.96
N ALA A 318 -2.53 -0.27 -8.00
CA ALA A 318 -3.80 0.37 -7.63
C ALA A 318 -3.61 1.81 -7.16
N ALA A 319 -2.48 2.12 -6.51
CA ALA A 319 -2.16 3.51 -6.14
C ALA A 319 -1.88 4.39 -7.37
N LEU A 320 -1.26 3.83 -8.42
CA LEU A 320 -1.11 4.52 -9.71
C LEU A 320 -2.47 4.71 -10.40
N GLU A 321 -3.35 3.70 -10.41
CA GLU A 321 -4.73 3.81 -10.92
C GLU A 321 -5.53 4.88 -10.15
N ALA A 322 -5.33 4.99 -8.83
CA ALA A 322 -5.95 6.02 -8.01
C ALA A 322 -5.44 7.42 -8.35
N ALA A 323 -4.14 7.55 -8.61
CA ALA A 323 -3.56 8.82 -9.07
C ALA A 323 -4.10 9.21 -10.46
N GLU A 324 -4.18 8.27 -11.41
CA GLU A 324 -4.82 8.49 -12.72
C GLU A 324 -6.26 9.00 -12.56
N ALA A 325 -7.08 8.25 -11.80
CA ALA A 325 -8.49 8.59 -11.58
C ALA A 325 -8.66 9.95 -10.89
N GLY A 326 -7.79 10.25 -9.92
CA GLY A 326 -7.76 11.54 -9.21
C GLY A 326 -7.45 12.70 -10.15
N ILE A 327 -6.44 12.55 -11.02
CA ILE A 327 -6.01 13.56 -11.98
C ILE A 327 -7.08 13.79 -13.05
N GLU A 328 -7.59 12.73 -13.68
CA GLU A 328 -8.52 12.85 -14.81
C GLU A 328 -9.90 13.38 -14.40
N LYS A 329 -10.31 13.15 -13.13
CA LYS A 329 -11.57 13.67 -12.58
C LYS A 329 -11.42 15.05 -11.93
N SER A 330 -10.20 15.51 -11.71
CA SER A 330 -9.93 16.81 -11.07
C SER A 330 -10.28 17.99 -11.99
N GLU A 331 -10.73 19.10 -11.38
CA GLU A 331 -10.95 20.35 -12.11
C GLU A 331 -9.64 20.96 -12.61
N SER A 332 -8.54 20.77 -11.88
CA SER A 332 -7.20 21.25 -12.26
C SER A 332 -6.10 20.44 -11.56
N LEU A 333 -4.83 20.77 -11.87
CA LEU A 333 -3.67 20.22 -11.16
C LEU A 333 -3.33 20.99 -9.85
N LYS A 334 -4.20 21.90 -9.41
CA LYS A 334 -4.01 22.53 -8.11
C LYS A 334 -4.17 21.49 -6.99
N PRO A 335 -3.33 21.54 -5.94
CA PRO A 335 -3.35 20.55 -4.88
C PRO A 335 -4.73 20.33 -4.25
N ASP A 336 -5.48 21.41 -3.96
CA ASP A 336 -6.84 21.31 -3.38
C ASP A 336 -7.83 20.59 -4.31
N ASP A 337 -7.79 20.87 -5.62
CA ASP A 337 -8.65 20.24 -6.60
C ASP A 337 -8.33 18.74 -6.75
N LEU A 338 -7.01 18.40 -6.79
CA LEU A 338 -6.55 17.03 -6.82
C LEU A 338 -6.95 16.25 -5.56
N MET A 339 -6.75 16.83 -4.39
CA MET A 339 -7.11 16.16 -3.12
C MET A 339 -8.62 15.96 -3.00
N LYS A 340 -9.41 16.96 -3.39
CA LYS A 340 -10.87 16.85 -3.46
C LYS A 340 -11.30 15.75 -4.41
N SER A 341 -10.67 15.67 -5.59
CA SER A 341 -10.95 14.63 -6.60
C SER A 341 -10.60 13.24 -6.07
N LEU A 342 -9.45 13.08 -5.42
CA LEU A 342 -9.05 11.81 -4.80
C LEU A 342 -10.09 11.35 -3.77
N TRP A 343 -10.48 12.20 -2.82
CA TRP A 343 -11.50 11.85 -1.81
C TRP A 343 -12.86 11.49 -2.42
N ALA A 344 -13.24 12.15 -3.51
CA ALA A 344 -14.50 11.90 -4.20
C ALA A 344 -14.43 10.71 -5.15
N SER A 345 -13.23 10.17 -5.44
CA SER A 345 -13.05 9.12 -6.44
C SER A 345 -13.78 7.83 -6.07
N ARG A 346 -14.49 7.30 -7.07
CA ARG A 346 -15.12 5.99 -7.06
C ARG A 346 -14.79 5.35 -8.40
N PHE A 347 -14.11 4.23 -8.38
CA PHE A 347 -13.67 3.49 -9.59
C PHE A 347 -13.38 2.04 -9.25
N GLU A 348 -13.18 1.20 -10.25
CA GLU A 348 -12.74 -0.19 -10.07
C GLU A 348 -11.26 -0.28 -10.44
N SER A 349 -10.43 -0.67 -9.48
CA SER A 349 -9.02 -0.94 -9.68
C SER A 349 -8.77 -2.43 -9.92
N ILE A 350 -7.50 -2.80 -10.18
CA ILE A 350 -7.08 -4.21 -10.26
C ILE A 350 -7.41 -4.99 -8.97
N LEU A 351 -7.55 -4.31 -7.84
CA LEU A 351 -7.90 -4.90 -6.54
C LEU A 351 -9.42 -4.95 -6.29
N GLY A 352 -10.22 -4.33 -7.14
CA GLY A 352 -11.67 -4.20 -7.00
C GLY A 352 -12.14 -2.77 -6.77
N PRO A 353 -13.37 -2.60 -6.26
CA PRO A 353 -13.95 -1.28 -6.02
C PRO A 353 -13.11 -0.42 -5.08
N MET A 354 -12.95 0.86 -5.44
CA MET A 354 -12.24 1.86 -4.65
C MET A 354 -13.17 2.95 -4.17
N ALA A 355 -13.18 3.20 -2.86
CA ALA A 355 -13.79 4.36 -2.24
C ALA A 355 -13.05 4.68 -0.94
N TYR A 356 -12.77 5.94 -0.73
CA TYR A 356 -12.00 6.39 0.42
C TYR A 356 -12.90 6.97 1.48
N GLU A 357 -12.67 6.58 2.74
CA GLU A 357 -13.31 7.14 3.91
C GLU A 357 -12.25 7.74 4.85
N PRO A 358 -12.54 8.89 5.45
CA PRO A 358 -11.68 9.42 6.49
C PRO A 358 -11.44 8.35 7.58
N ASN A 359 -10.20 8.19 7.99
CA ASN A 359 -9.77 7.27 9.05
C ASN A 359 -9.92 5.76 8.76
N LYS A 360 -10.22 5.36 7.51
CA LYS A 360 -10.43 3.93 7.18
C LYS A 360 -9.68 3.44 5.94
N GLY A 361 -9.10 4.31 5.13
CA GLY A 361 -8.53 3.93 3.84
C GLY A 361 -9.61 3.52 2.84
N ASN A 362 -9.36 2.46 2.05
CA ASN A 362 -10.35 1.90 1.15
C ASN A 362 -11.32 0.99 1.91
N SER A 363 -12.58 1.40 2.01
CA SER A 363 -13.62 0.70 2.76
C SER A 363 -14.10 -0.61 2.12
N PHE A 364 -13.77 -0.87 0.87
CA PHE A 364 -14.19 -2.10 0.15
C PHE A 364 -13.11 -3.16 0.06
N TYR A 365 -11.86 -2.80 0.39
CA TYR A 365 -10.75 -3.70 0.18
C TYR A 365 -10.51 -4.60 1.40
N GLN A 366 -10.39 -5.89 1.11
CA GLN A 366 -9.96 -6.94 2.05
C GLN A 366 -8.92 -7.83 1.36
N GLN A 367 -7.96 -8.33 2.12
CA GLN A 367 -6.95 -9.26 1.62
C GLN A 367 -7.58 -10.60 1.21
N ASN A 368 -7.02 -11.22 0.16
CA ASN A 368 -7.40 -12.59 -0.18
C ASN A 368 -6.68 -13.57 0.75
N ALA A 369 -7.39 -14.56 1.29
CA ALA A 369 -6.72 -15.70 1.90
C ALA A 369 -6.19 -16.62 0.80
N VAL A 370 -4.93 -17.01 0.94
CA VAL A 370 -4.22 -17.83 -0.03
C VAL A 370 -3.55 -19.03 0.63
N GLN A 371 -3.20 -20.06 -0.16
CA GLN A 371 -2.47 -21.23 0.31
C GLN A 371 -1.46 -21.69 -0.73
N TYR A 372 -0.26 -22.07 -0.29
CA TYR A 372 0.69 -22.81 -1.12
C TYR A 372 0.28 -24.26 -1.26
N VAL A 373 0.15 -24.74 -2.50
CA VAL A 373 -0.14 -26.14 -2.83
C VAL A 373 0.77 -26.56 -3.98
N GLY A 374 1.66 -27.52 -3.70
CA GLY A 374 2.62 -28.01 -4.72
C GLY A 374 3.53 -26.90 -5.26
N GLY A 375 3.95 -25.97 -4.41
CA GLY A 375 4.83 -24.87 -4.76
C GLY A 375 4.17 -23.70 -5.49
N LYS A 376 2.83 -23.69 -5.63
CA LYS A 376 2.06 -22.60 -6.23
C LYS A 376 1.11 -21.98 -5.22
N LEU A 377 0.89 -20.67 -5.36
CA LEU A 377 -0.02 -19.91 -4.51
C LEU A 377 -1.41 -19.84 -5.15
N TYR A 378 -2.44 -20.18 -4.39
CA TYR A 378 -3.82 -20.16 -4.83
C TYR A 378 -4.69 -19.35 -3.89
N ILE A 379 -5.70 -18.65 -4.45
CA ILE A 379 -6.75 -18.01 -3.66
C ILE A 379 -7.68 -19.10 -3.11
N ILE A 380 -7.84 -19.14 -1.79
CA ILE A 380 -8.76 -20.05 -1.08
C ILE A 380 -10.01 -19.32 -0.53
N SER A 381 -9.91 -18.00 -0.33
CA SER A 381 -11.04 -17.13 0.06
C SER A 381 -10.81 -15.70 -0.46
N PRO A 382 -11.86 -14.97 -0.89
CA PRO A 382 -13.29 -15.31 -0.82
C PRO A 382 -13.73 -16.33 -1.89
N LYS A 383 -14.74 -17.12 -1.57
CA LYS A 383 -15.26 -18.22 -2.43
C LYS A 383 -15.64 -17.78 -3.85
N LYS A 384 -16.09 -16.51 -4.03
CA LYS A 384 -16.60 -15.99 -5.32
C LYS A 384 -15.56 -16.03 -6.46
N TYR A 385 -14.26 -16.03 -6.14
CA TYR A 385 -13.16 -16.15 -7.12
C TYR A 385 -11.99 -16.98 -6.61
N ALA A 386 -12.23 -17.87 -5.63
CA ALA A 386 -11.25 -18.83 -5.17
C ALA A 386 -10.80 -19.74 -6.33
N THR A 387 -9.49 -19.95 -6.43
CA THR A 387 -8.85 -20.78 -7.49
C THR A 387 -8.51 -22.16 -7.00
N HIS A 388 -8.59 -22.43 -5.71
CA HIS A 388 -8.36 -23.73 -5.09
C HIS A 388 -9.21 -23.90 -3.82
N LYS A 389 -9.46 -25.15 -3.44
CA LYS A 389 -10.05 -25.46 -2.13
C LYS A 389 -8.98 -25.40 -1.06
N HIS A 390 -9.35 -24.95 0.14
CA HIS A 390 -8.48 -25.00 1.31
C HIS A 390 -8.12 -26.48 1.65
N VAL A 391 -6.84 -26.74 1.84
CA VAL A 391 -6.32 -28.05 2.25
C VAL A 391 -5.98 -27.99 3.74
N TYR A 392 -6.75 -28.68 4.56
CA TYR A 392 -6.60 -28.74 6.01
C TYR A 392 -6.93 -30.14 6.55
N PRO A 393 -6.16 -30.71 7.49
CA PRO A 393 -4.87 -30.20 7.96
C PRO A 393 -3.84 -30.17 6.84
N THR A 394 -2.81 -29.34 7.03
CA THR A 394 -1.70 -29.28 6.07
C THR A 394 -0.86 -30.54 6.18
N PRO A 395 -0.32 -31.07 5.08
CA PRO A 395 0.46 -32.31 5.03
C PRO A 395 1.69 -32.33 5.92
#